data_1e3dec92e95da0e3a68e0007f87230b8
#
_entry.id   1e3dec92e95da0e3a68e0007f87230b8
#
_cell.length_a   1.000
_cell.length_b   1.000
_cell.length_c   1.000
_cell.angle_alpha   90.00
_cell.angle_beta   90.00
_cell.angle_gamma   90.00
#
_symmetry.space_group_name_H-M   'P 1'
#
loop_
_entity.id
_entity.type
_entity.pdbx_description
1 polymer ?
#
loop_
_entity_poly.entity_id
_entity_poly.type
_entity_poly.pdbx_seq_one_letter_code
_entity_poly.pdbx_strand_id
1 'polypeptide(L)'
;MANTSLIGLTLPVQGTLSGSWGNTVNNAISQIVDVAVAGTQTITVDTDINLAVTVGSDSSTGLTANSSQYAVLLCTGARTALRFINTPKQSKIYVVINDTTGGFAVTVRGGPTSPTTGVTVPAGGRAIIAWDGGLATPDFV
;
A
#
# COMPACT_ATOMS: atom_id res chain seq x y z
N MET A 1 22.18 -2.35 2.43
CA MET A 1 21.53 -2.44 3.76
C MET A 1 20.32 -3.38 3.68
N ALA A 2 20.05 -4.09 4.75
CA ALA A 2 18.84 -4.90 4.83
C ALA A 2 17.62 -4.01 5.14
N ASN A 3 16.42 -4.51 4.80
CA ASN A 3 15.16 -3.83 5.08
C ASN A 3 14.17 -4.76 5.79
N THR A 4 13.23 -4.19 6.54
CA THR A 4 12.15 -4.98 7.11
C THR A 4 11.24 -5.53 6.02
N SER A 5 10.69 -6.72 6.22
CA SER A 5 9.92 -7.43 5.19
C SER A 5 8.50 -6.87 4.98
N LEU A 6 7.92 -6.19 5.97
CA LEU A 6 6.52 -5.75 5.90
C LEU A 6 6.35 -4.37 5.28
N ILE A 7 7.04 -3.38 5.81
CA ILE A 7 6.91 -1.99 5.32
C ILE A 7 8.22 -1.39 4.82
N GLY A 8 9.23 -2.22 4.58
CA GLY A 8 10.44 -1.82 3.88
C GLY A 8 11.36 -0.84 4.61
N LEU A 9 11.28 -0.76 5.96
CA LEU A 9 12.18 0.11 6.73
C LEU A 9 13.63 -0.35 6.59
N THR A 10 14.53 0.59 6.42
CA THR A 10 15.96 0.27 6.43
C THR A 10 16.41 -0.20 7.81
N LEU A 11 17.22 -1.25 7.83
CA LEU A 11 17.90 -1.76 9.03
C LEU A 11 19.36 -1.28 9.00
N PRO A 12 19.68 -0.16 9.66
CA PRO A 12 21.04 0.39 9.66
C PRO A 12 22.03 -0.58 10.32
N VAL A 13 23.21 -0.73 9.74
CA VAL A 13 24.31 -1.46 10.34
C VAL A 13 25.18 -0.46 11.08
N GLN A 14 25.50 -0.76 12.34
CA GLN A 14 26.35 0.10 13.18
C GLN A 14 27.69 0.39 12.49
N GLY A 15 28.07 1.65 12.47
CA GLY A 15 29.37 2.11 11.93
C GLY A 15 29.42 2.29 10.41
N THR A 16 28.34 1.98 9.66
CA THR A 16 28.37 2.03 8.19
C THR A 16 27.78 3.31 7.59
N LEU A 17 27.11 4.14 8.38
CA LEU A 17 26.34 5.30 7.91
C LEU A 17 27.00 6.65 8.23
N SER A 18 28.35 6.70 8.29
CA SER A 18 29.06 7.96 8.51
C SER A 18 28.73 8.97 7.41
N GLY A 19 28.17 10.12 7.79
CA GLY A 19 27.74 11.18 6.88
C GLY A 19 26.36 11.00 6.23
N SER A 20 25.73 9.83 6.28
CA SER A 20 24.41 9.58 5.69
C SER A 20 23.33 9.17 6.70
N TRP A 21 23.66 9.08 7.98
CA TRP A 21 22.76 8.66 9.04
C TRP A 21 21.43 9.42 9.05
N GLY A 22 21.48 10.76 9.00
CA GLY A 22 20.28 11.59 9.03
C GLY A 22 19.36 11.33 7.85
N ASN A 23 19.91 11.19 6.65
CA ASN A 23 19.12 10.88 5.44
C ASN A 23 18.50 9.49 5.53
N THR A 24 19.23 8.51 6.01
CA THR A 24 18.70 7.14 6.20
C THR A 24 17.54 7.13 7.18
N VAL A 25 17.67 7.81 8.33
CA VAL A 25 16.57 7.89 9.31
C VAL A 25 15.37 8.62 8.72
N ASN A 26 15.57 9.76 8.08
CA ASN A 26 14.46 10.56 7.55
C ASN A 26 13.75 9.87 6.39
N ASN A 27 14.49 9.40 5.39
CA ASN A 27 13.95 8.94 4.12
C ASN A 27 13.57 7.45 4.13
N ALA A 28 14.26 6.66 4.93
CA ALA A 28 14.12 5.20 4.91
C ALA A 28 13.45 4.61 6.16
N ILE A 29 13.17 5.41 7.15
CA ILE A 29 12.48 5.00 8.38
C ILE A 29 11.31 5.93 8.68
N SER A 30 11.57 7.19 9.07
CA SER A 30 10.55 8.11 9.57
C SER A 30 9.44 8.37 8.57
N GLN A 31 9.78 8.66 7.32
CA GLN A 31 8.81 8.93 6.26
C GLN A 31 7.94 7.71 5.95
N ILE A 32 8.50 6.51 5.95
CA ILE A 32 7.75 5.28 5.71
C ILE A 32 6.77 5.02 6.85
N VAL A 33 7.21 5.21 8.10
CA VAL A 33 6.33 5.04 9.27
C VAL A 33 5.21 6.08 9.26
N ASP A 34 5.52 7.34 8.94
CA ASP A 34 4.53 8.41 8.87
C ASP A 34 3.38 8.07 7.93
N VAL A 35 3.67 7.68 6.69
CA VAL A 35 2.62 7.31 5.73
C VAL A 35 1.92 6.00 6.06
N ALA A 36 2.61 5.06 6.71
CA ALA A 36 2.00 3.80 7.14
C ALA A 36 0.98 3.98 8.27
N VAL A 37 1.13 5.03 9.06
CA VAL A 37 0.22 5.37 10.16
C VAL A 37 -0.88 6.32 9.70
N ALA A 38 -0.56 7.35 8.92
CA ALA A 38 -1.48 8.47 8.63
C ALA A 38 -1.54 8.88 7.14
N GLY A 39 -0.76 8.25 6.26
CA GLY A 39 -0.69 8.66 4.86
C GLY A 39 -1.83 8.13 4.01
N THR A 40 -2.19 8.92 2.97
CA THR A 40 -3.21 8.55 1.97
C THR A 40 -2.57 8.40 0.60
N GLN A 41 -2.76 7.24 -0.01
CA GLN A 41 -2.48 7.01 -1.43
C GLN A 41 -3.73 7.33 -2.24
N THR A 42 -3.66 8.37 -3.06
CA THR A 42 -4.75 8.71 -3.98
C THR A 42 -4.59 7.97 -5.29
N ILE A 43 -5.63 7.25 -5.73
CA ILE A 43 -5.66 6.43 -6.92
C ILE A 43 -6.69 7.02 -7.87
N THR A 44 -6.22 7.63 -8.96
CA THR A 44 -7.07 8.35 -9.91
C THR A 44 -7.28 7.63 -11.24
N VAL A 45 -6.47 6.60 -11.51
CA VAL A 45 -6.45 5.90 -12.82
C VAL A 45 -7.61 4.91 -12.95
N ASP A 46 -8.19 4.82 -14.14
CA ASP A 46 -9.25 3.86 -14.48
C ASP A 46 -8.65 2.55 -15.02
N THR A 47 -7.73 1.97 -14.28
CA THR A 47 -7.07 0.68 -14.59
C THR A 47 -6.86 -0.10 -13.30
N ASP A 48 -6.64 -1.41 -13.43
CA ASP A 48 -6.12 -2.20 -12.32
C ASP A 48 -4.70 -1.73 -11.98
N ILE A 49 -4.38 -1.69 -10.69
CA ILE A 49 -3.05 -1.29 -10.21
C ILE A 49 -2.45 -2.34 -9.30
N ASN A 50 -1.12 -2.38 -9.29
CA ASN A 50 -0.35 -3.19 -8.35
C ASN A 50 0.37 -2.27 -7.37
N LEU A 51 0.08 -2.43 -6.09
CA LEU A 51 0.82 -1.78 -5.03
C LEU A 51 2.06 -2.61 -4.69
N ALA A 52 3.16 -1.93 -4.43
CA ALA A 52 4.41 -2.57 -4.05
C ALA A 52 5.02 -1.91 -2.82
N VAL A 53 5.81 -2.64 -2.08
CA VAL A 53 6.58 -2.09 -0.96
C VAL A 53 7.70 -1.23 -1.53
N THR A 54 7.71 0.07 -1.19
CA THR A 54 8.86 0.92 -1.45
C THR A 54 9.95 0.59 -0.44
N VAL A 55 11.08 0.13 -0.93
CA VAL A 55 12.24 -0.17 -0.08
C VAL A 55 12.91 1.14 0.31
N GLY A 56 13.13 1.33 1.62
CA GLY A 56 13.81 2.51 2.13
C GLY A 56 15.26 2.59 1.66
N SER A 57 15.73 3.79 1.35
CA SER A 57 17.12 4.08 1.04
C SER A 57 17.53 5.47 1.53
N ASP A 58 18.82 5.68 1.71
CA ASP A 58 19.38 6.96 2.15
C ASP A 58 19.26 8.06 1.08
N SER A 59 19.10 7.67 -0.18
CA SER A 59 18.97 8.59 -1.32
C SER A 59 17.54 8.85 -1.76
N SER A 60 16.54 8.13 -1.19
CA SER A 60 15.15 8.32 -1.59
C SER A 60 14.59 9.62 -1.02
N THR A 61 13.88 10.36 -1.84
CA THR A 61 13.21 11.61 -1.46
C THR A 61 11.71 11.43 -1.20
N GLY A 62 11.23 10.21 -1.16
CA GLY A 62 9.82 9.89 -0.93
C GLY A 62 9.47 8.46 -1.29
N LEU A 63 8.22 8.08 -1.03
CA LEU A 63 7.71 6.81 -1.47
C LEU A 63 7.40 6.85 -2.98
N THR A 64 7.62 5.73 -3.65
CA THR A 64 7.27 5.60 -5.07
C THR A 64 5.75 5.64 -5.26
N ALA A 65 5.32 5.96 -6.47
CA ALA A 65 3.92 5.83 -6.85
C ALA A 65 3.42 4.39 -6.64
N ASN A 66 2.17 4.23 -6.24
CA ASN A 66 1.57 2.92 -5.95
C ASN A 66 2.28 2.15 -4.83
N SER A 67 2.74 2.88 -3.81
CA SER A 67 3.32 2.25 -2.62
C SER A 67 2.25 1.62 -1.75
N SER A 68 2.52 0.40 -1.27
CA SER A 68 1.62 -0.34 -0.39
C SER A 68 1.69 0.08 1.07
N GLN A 69 2.61 0.98 1.43
CA GLN A 69 2.80 1.40 2.83
C GLN A 69 1.72 2.33 3.36
N TYR A 70 1.03 3.06 2.51
CA TYR A 70 -0.01 4.01 2.94
C TYR A 70 -1.13 3.36 3.75
N ALA A 71 -1.62 4.06 4.76
CA ALA A 71 -2.71 3.60 5.62
C ALA A 71 -4.08 3.68 4.93
N VAL A 72 -4.29 4.70 4.11
CA VAL A 72 -5.55 4.98 3.42
C VAL A 72 -5.37 4.87 1.92
N LEU A 73 -6.27 4.14 1.27
CA LEU A 73 -6.37 4.05 -0.19
C LEU A 73 -7.62 4.84 -0.61
N LEU A 74 -7.42 6.02 -1.19
CA LEU A 74 -8.49 6.89 -1.66
C LEU A 74 -8.60 6.78 -3.18
N CYS A 75 -9.67 6.18 -3.67
CA CYS A 75 -9.97 6.08 -5.10
C CYS A 75 -10.86 7.23 -5.52
N THR A 76 -10.43 8.01 -6.50
CA THR A 76 -11.17 9.15 -7.06
C THR A 76 -11.19 9.11 -8.59
N GLY A 77 -11.95 10.00 -9.20
CA GLY A 77 -12.08 10.09 -10.66
C GLY A 77 -13.12 9.13 -11.24
N ALA A 78 -13.32 9.21 -12.54
CA ALA A 78 -14.31 8.37 -13.24
C ALA A 78 -13.80 6.95 -13.44
N ARG A 79 -14.71 5.98 -13.29
CA ARG A 79 -14.48 4.57 -13.62
C ARG A 79 -15.46 4.10 -14.68
N THR A 80 -14.97 3.24 -15.56
CA THR A 80 -15.76 2.62 -16.64
C THR A 80 -16.02 1.14 -16.40
N ALA A 81 -15.37 0.55 -15.41
CA ALA A 81 -15.53 -0.84 -14.99
C ALA A 81 -15.09 -1.02 -13.53
N LEU A 82 -15.42 -2.17 -12.94
CA LEU A 82 -14.81 -2.61 -11.69
C LEU A 82 -13.29 -2.68 -11.85
N ARG A 83 -12.55 -2.15 -10.88
CA ARG A 83 -11.08 -2.15 -10.88
C ARG A 83 -10.51 -2.86 -9.67
N PHE A 84 -9.39 -3.50 -9.86
CA PHE A 84 -8.66 -4.19 -8.80
C PHE A 84 -7.46 -3.36 -8.33
N ILE A 85 -7.28 -3.35 -7.01
CA ILE A 85 -6.07 -2.90 -6.35
C ILE A 85 -5.40 -4.15 -5.80
N ASN A 86 -4.31 -4.56 -6.42
CA ASN A 86 -3.54 -5.73 -6.01
C ASN A 86 -2.47 -5.29 -5.02
N THR A 87 -2.49 -5.85 -3.82
CA THR A 87 -1.54 -5.51 -2.76
C THR A 87 -0.58 -6.66 -2.50
N PRO A 88 0.58 -6.41 -1.91
CA PRO A 88 1.41 -7.50 -1.39
C PRO A 88 0.64 -8.34 -0.36
N LYS A 89 0.90 -9.63 -0.35
CA LYS A 89 0.30 -10.60 0.61
C LYS A 89 0.98 -10.47 1.97
N GLN A 90 0.60 -9.46 2.72
CA GLN A 90 1.22 -9.10 4.00
C GLN A 90 0.18 -8.68 5.02
N SER A 91 0.48 -8.95 6.29
CA SER A 91 -0.33 -8.47 7.42
C SER A 91 -0.30 -6.95 7.47
N LYS A 92 -1.34 -6.34 6.91
CA LYS A 92 -1.55 -4.89 6.91
C LYS A 92 -3.04 -4.59 6.96
N ILE A 93 -3.37 -3.48 7.60
CA ILE A 93 -4.72 -2.91 7.64
C ILE A 93 -4.75 -1.71 6.70
N TYR A 94 -5.79 -1.60 5.88
CA TYR A 94 -6.08 -0.44 5.06
C TYR A 94 -7.46 0.11 5.37
N VAL A 95 -7.58 1.42 5.30
CA VAL A 95 -8.87 2.08 5.10
C VAL A 95 -9.02 2.35 3.61
N VAL A 96 -10.07 1.83 3.01
CA VAL A 96 -10.35 1.99 1.58
C VAL A 96 -11.55 2.90 1.42
N ILE A 97 -11.40 3.97 0.62
CA ILE A 97 -12.46 4.93 0.31
C ILE A 97 -12.65 4.92 -1.20
N ASN A 98 -13.84 4.53 -1.64
CA ASN A 98 -14.20 4.57 -3.05
C ASN A 98 -15.07 5.81 -3.36
N ASP A 99 -14.41 6.92 -3.61
CA ASP A 99 -15.02 8.20 -4.00
C ASP A 99 -14.95 8.41 -5.52
N THR A 100 -15.10 7.31 -6.27
CA THR A 100 -15.10 7.36 -7.73
C THR A 100 -16.48 7.66 -8.29
N THR A 101 -16.52 8.22 -9.49
CA THR A 101 -17.75 8.41 -10.27
C THR A 101 -17.91 7.28 -11.30
N GLY A 102 -19.14 7.08 -11.81
CA GLY A 102 -19.47 6.04 -12.78
C GLY A 102 -20.19 4.83 -12.19
N GLY A 103 -20.29 4.72 -10.86
CA GLY A 103 -21.07 3.67 -10.19
C GLY A 103 -20.37 2.32 -10.06
N PHE A 104 -19.06 2.24 -10.33
CA PHE A 104 -18.31 0.98 -10.28
C PHE A 104 -17.60 0.78 -8.95
N ALA A 105 -17.52 -0.48 -8.54
CA ALA A 105 -16.80 -0.88 -7.34
C ALA A 105 -15.28 -0.93 -7.56
N VAL A 106 -14.54 -0.89 -6.46
CA VAL A 106 -13.11 -1.17 -6.38
C VAL A 106 -12.91 -2.38 -5.48
N THR A 107 -12.11 -3.35 -5.92
CA THR A 107 -11.78 -4.54 -5.13
C THR A 107 -10.32 -4.53 -4.74
N VAL A 108 -10.03 -4.58 -3.44
CA VAL A 108 -8.68 -4.74 -2.91
C VAL A 108 -8.42 -6.20 -2.61
N ARG A 109 -7.35 -6.76 -3.16
CA ARG A 109 -7.02 -8.18 -3.03
C ARG A 109 -5.52 -8.42 -2.90
N GLY A 110 -5.15 -9.59 -2.38
CA GLY A 110 -3.77 -10.02 -2.21
C GLY A 110 -3.16 -10.60 -3.50
N GLY A 111 -2.62 -9.74 -4.34
CA GLY A 111 -1.98 -10.12 -5.59
C GLY A 111 -2.92 -10.21 -6.80
N PRO A 112 -2.34 -10.22 -8.01
CA PRO A 112 -3.10 -10.15 -9.27
C PRO A 112 -3.66 -11.50 -9.74
N THR A 113 -3.32 -12.60 -9.08
CA THR A 113 -3.67 -13.95 -9.53
C THR A 113 -4.91 -14.49 -8.84
N SER A 114 -5.81 -15.08 -9.64
CA SER A 114 -6.89 -15.93 -9.13
C SER A 114 -6.31 -17.10 -8.27
N PRO A 115 -6.95 -17.49 -7.17
CA PRO A 115 -8.35 -17.24 -6.83
C PRO A 115 -8.58 -16.15 -5.79
N THR A 116 -7.64 -15.24 -5.54
CA THR A 116 -7.86 -14.17 -4.55
C THR A 116 -9.07 -13.31 -4.92
N THR A 117 -10.02 -13.16 -4.00
CA THR A 117 -11.26 -12.42 -4.20
C THR A 117 -11.25 -11.04 -3.58
N GLY A 118 -10.60 -10.90 -2.43
CA GLY A 118 -10.45 -9.64 -1.71
C GLY A 118 -11.75 -9.05 -1.17
N VAL A 119 -11.71 -7.76 -0.90
CA VAL A 119 -12.85 -6.97 -0.42
C VAL A 119 -13.28 -5.98 -1.49
N THR A 120 -14.56 -6.05 -1.85
CA THR A 120 -15.16 -5.13 -2.83
C THR A 120 -15.84 -3.97 -2.13
N VAL A 121 -15.44 -2.77 -2.48
CA VAL A 121 -15.98 -1.52 -1.94
C VAL A 121 -16.81 -0.84 -3.04
N PRO A 122 -18.13 -0.70 -2.88
CA PRO A 122 -18.98 -0.08 -3.89
C PRO A 122 -18.65 1.41 -4.05
N ALA A 123 -19.07 2.01 -5.16
CA ALA A 123 -18.93 3.45 -5.37
C ALA A 123 -19.62 4.23 -4.24
N GLY A 124 -18.93 5.23 -3.68
CA GLY A 124 -19.35 5.97 -2.49
C GLY A 124 -19.18 5.23 -1.16
N GLY A 125 -18.69 3.98 -1.19
CA GLY A 125 -18.49 3.15 0.00
C GLY A 125 -17.12 3.33 0.64
N ARG A 126 -17.01 2.82 1.87
CA ARG A 126 -15.78 2.77 2.67
C ARG A 126 -15.66 1.44 3.35
N ALA A 127 -14.44 0.96 3.57
CA ALA A 127 -14.18 -0.26 4.33
C ALA A 127 -12.86 -0.15 5.07
N ILE A 128 -12.79 -0.81 6.24
CA ILE A 128 -11.54 -1.14 6.90
C ILE A 128 -11.30 -2.60 6.60
N ILE A 129 -10.16 -2.92 6.01
CA ILE A 129 -9.80 -4.27 5.58
C ILE A 129 -8.51 -4.73 6.24
N ALA A 130 -8.39 -6.01 6.48
CA ALA A 130 -7.20 -6.61 7.06
C ALA A 130 -6.79 -7.87 6.29
N TRP A 131 -5.50 -8.19 6.30
CA TRP A 131 -4.99 -9.43 5.75
C TRP A 131 -5.34 -10.61 6.65
N ASP A 132 -6.01 -11.61 6.12
CA ASP A 132 -6.23 -12.88 6.79
C ASP A 132 -5.42 -14.00 6.13
N GLY A 133 -4.29 -14.31 6.74
CA GLY A 133 -3.40 -15.40 6.31
C GLY A 133 -3.85 -16.79 6.73
N GLY A 134 -4.89 -16.89 7.59
CA GLY A 134 -5.44 -18.15 8.07
C GLY A 134 -6.50 -18.78 7.15
N LEU A 135 -6.93 -18.06 6.12
CA LEU A 135 -7.85 -18.60 5.12
C LEU A 135 -7.18 -19.70 4.28
N ALA A 136 -7.97 -20.63 3.75
CA ALA A 136 -7.48 -21.63 2.79
C ALA A 136 -6.86 -20.99 1.54
N THR A 137 -7.38 -19.83 1.15
CA THR A 137 -6.76 -18.93 0.17
C THR A 137 -6.60 -17.58 0.85
N PRO A 138 -5.40 -17.27 1.38
CA PRO A 138 -5.17 -16.02 2.10
C PRO A 138 -5.49 -14.77 1.27
N ASP A 139 -6.24 -13.85 1.84
CA ASP A 139 -6.67 -12.63 1.17
C ASP A 139 -7.04 -11.53 2.19
N PHE A 140 -7.41 -10.35 1.70
CA PHE A 140 -8.03 -9.31 2.51
C PHE A 140 -9.50 -9.63 2.80
N VAL A 141 -9.88 -9.30 4.02
CA VAL A 141 -11.24 -9.45 4.56
C VAL A 141 -11.72 -8.17 5.24
#